data_28edd577dd5f1773272fd994f70ad8f0
#
_entry.id   28edd577dd5f1773272fd994f70ad8f0
#
_cell.length_a   1.000
_cell.length_b   1.000
_cell.length_c   1.000
_cell.angle_alpha   90.00
_cell.angle_beta   90.00
_cell.angle_gamma   90.00
#
_symmetry.space_group_name_H-M   'P 1'
#
loop_
_entity.id
_entity.type
_entity.pdbx_description
1 polymer ?
#
loop_
_entity_poly.entity_id
_entity_poly.type
_entity_poly.pdbx_seq_one_letter_code
_entity_poly.pdbx_strand_id
1 'polypeptide(L)'
;MKIIKNIFNKIDPHFQKGGKFEKMYPAYDAFRTMAFVPSHTSTSGAHIRDAVDLKRTMITVIIALLPALFFGMWNIGQLHFSAIGEQFTLMEAFMFGFWKMLPMILVSYGVGLGIEFAFAISRGHQVNEGYLVTGLLIPMVMPVDVPLWMLAVSVVFAVIIGKEVFGGTGMNILNPALTARAFLFFAYPSWMSGDQVWISGLSEIDGVSGATPLADLASETNILELERYSYSISDMLFG
;
A
#
# COMPACT_ATOMS: atom_id res chain seq x y z
N MET A 1 -21.56 12.93 14.41
CA MET A 1 -20.79 12.59 15.63
C MET A 1 -21.64 11.96 16.75
N LYS A 2 -22.84 12.45 17.10
CA LYS A 2 -23.68 11.84 18.16
C LYS A 2 -24.06 10.38 17.91
N ILE A 3 -24.40 10.02 16.66
CA ILE A 3 -24.81 8.66 16.28
C ILE A 3 -23.64 7.65 16.48
N ILE A 4 -22.46 8.01 15.97
CA ILE A 4 -21.26 7.16 16.10
C ILE A 4 -20.90 6.98 17.58
N LYS A 5 -20.94 8.04 18.38
CA LYS A 5 -20.69 7.99 19.83
C LYS A 5 -21.67 7.06 20.55
N ASN A 6 -22.95 7.10 20.18
CA ASN A 6 -23.97 6.22 20.77
C ASN A 6 -23.75 4.74 20.41
N ILE A 7 -23.26 4.45 19.20
CA ILE A 7 -22.92 3.08 18.77
C ILE A 7 -21.76 2.56 19.61
N PHE A 8 -20.66 3.34 19.71
CA PHE A 8 -19.52 2.94 20.53
C PHE A 8 -19.90 2.75 22.00
N ASN A 9 -20.67 3.65 22.61
CA ASN A 9 -21.11 3.54 23.99
C ASN A 9 -21.96 2.27 24.26
N LYS A 10 -22.71 1.77 23.27
CA LYS A 10 -23.44 0.50 23.38
C LYS A 10 -22.53 -0.74 23.31
N ILE A 11 -21.46 -0.64 22.57
CA ILE A 11 -20.53 -1.73 22.28
C ILE A 11 -19.42 -1.81 23.35
N ASP A 12 -18.99 -0.68 23.91
CA ASP A 12 -17.95 -0.54 24.94
C ASP A 12 -18.02 -1.61 26.05
N PRO A 13 -19.18 -1.91 26.68
CA PRO A 13 -19.23 -2.84 27.79
C PRO A 13 -18.85 -4.28 27.43
N HIS A 14 -18.97 -4.66 26.15
CA HIS A 14 -18.64 -6.00 25.68
C HIS A 14 -17.13 -6.21 25.51
N PHE A 15 -16.36 -5.15 25.34
CA PHE A 15 -14.90 -5.19 25.11
C PHE A 15 -14.09 -4.78 26.34
N GLN A 16 -14.70 -4.16 27.37
CA GLN A 16 -14.03 -3.82 28.62
C GLN A 16 -13.72 -5.06 29.47
N LYS A 17 -12.88 -4.87 30.51
CA LYS A 17 -12.51 -5.93 31.46
C LYS A 17 -13.76 -6.63 32.02
N GLY A 18 -13.81 -7.97 31.88
CA GLY A 18 -14.96 -8.79 32.21
C GLY A 18 -16.02 -8.94 31.11
N GLY A 19 -15.86 -8.29 29.98
CA GLY A 19 -16.74 -8.40 28.81
C GLY A 19 -16.44 -9.66 27.97
N LYS A 20 -17.43 -10.06 27.16
CA LYS A 20 -17.37 -11.28 26.34
C LYS A 20 -16.22 -11.27 25.32
N PHE A 21 -15.76 -10.08 24.89
CA PHE A 21 -14.72 -9.85 23.89
C PHE A 21 -13.51 -9.06 24.44
N GLU A 22 -13.21 -9.22 25.73
CA GLU A 22 -12.09 -8.52 26.39
C GLU A 22 -10.76 -8.69 25.63
N LYS A 23 -10.46 -9.91 25.14
CA LYS A 23 -9.22 -10.18 24.38
C LYS A 23 -9.11 -9.40 23.07
N MET A 24 -10.22 -8.99 22.47
CA MET A 24 -10.27 -8.19 21.25
C MET A 24 -10.26 -6.68 21.52
N TYR A 25 -10.09 -6.28 22.78
CA TYR A 25 -10.03 -4.86 23.14
C TYR A 25 -9.02 -4.06 22.32
N PRO A 26 -7.78 -4.55 22.03
CA PRO A 26 -6.82 -3.79 21.22
C PRO A 26 -7.33 -3.42 19.82
N ALA A 27 -8.03 -4.36 19.17
CA ALA A 27 -8.63 -4.11 17.85
C ALA A 27 -9.79 -3.11 17.94
N TYR A 28 -10.66 -3.27 18.93
CA TYR A 28 -11.77 -2.35 19.19
C TYR A 28 -11.26 -0.93 19.49
N ASP A 29 -10.26 -0.80 20.36
CA ASP A 29 -9.67 0.48 20.73
C ASP A 29 -9.03 1.20 19.52
N ALA A 30 -8.43 0.45 18.60
CA ALA A 30 -7.90 1.01 17.36
C ALA A 30 -8.98 1.73 16.54
N PHE A 31 -10.15 1.11 16.35
CA PHE A 31 -11.28 1.74 15.65
C PHE A 31 -11.89 2.90 16.44
N ARG A 32 -12.03 2.75 17.76
CA ARG A 32 -12.57 3.80 18.62
C ARG A 32 -11.69 5.05 18.62
N THR A 33 -10.39 4.88 18.75
CA THR A 33 -9.42 5.98 18.78
C THR A 33 -9.13 6.57 17.40
N MET A 34 -9.46 5.87 16.32
CA MET A 34 -9.51 6.44 14.98
C MET A 34 -10.68 7.44 14.85
N ALA A 35 -11.84 7.11 15.42
CA ALA A 35 -13.02 7.99 15.40
C ALA A 35 -12.97 9.12 16.44
N PHE A 36 -12.34 8.86 17.58
CA PHE A 36 -12.27 9.80 18.72
C PHE A 36 -10.85 9.90 19.27
N VAL A 37 -10.48 11.09 19.72
CA VAL A 37 -9.17 11.32 20.35
C VAL A 37 -9.05 10.46 21.62
N PRO A 38 -7.95 9.75 21.86
CA PRO A 38 -7.71 9.03 23.10
C PRO A 38 -7.77 9.99 24.31
N SER A 39 -8.45 9.59 25.37
CA SER A 39 -8.55 10.39 26.61
C SER A 39 -7.55 9.98 27.68
N HIS A 40 -6.54 9.15 27.30
CA HIS A 40 -5.54 8.70 28.25
C HIS A 40 -4.68 9.88 28.74
N THR A 41 -4.57 10.00 30.05
CA THR A 41 -3.74 10.99 30.74
C THR A 41 -2.72 10.26 31.59
N SER A 42 -1.51 10.80 31.78
CA SER A 42 -0.56 10.26 32.70
C SER A 42 -1.09 10.38 34.15
N THR A 43 -0.87 9.36 34.96
CA THR A 43 -1.33 9.32 36.35
C THR A 43 -0.32 9.94 37.32
N SER A 44 0.91 10.21 36.87
CA SER A 44 1.97 10.79 37.68
C SER A 44 2.98 11.54 36.81
N GLY A 45 3.63 12.57 37.35
CA GLY A 45 4.62 13.39 36.68
C GLY A 45 4.04 14.54 35.83
N ALA A 46 4.89 15.14 35.00
CA ALA A 46 4.50 16.24 34.13
C ALA A 46 3.59 15.77 33.00
N HIS A 47 2.54 16.52 32.73
CA HIS A 47 1.56 16.23 31.67
C HIS A 47 1.92 17.06 30.44
N ILE A 48 2.63 16.44 29.51
CA ILE A 48 2.89 17.04 28.19
C ILE A 48 2.18 16.19 27.14
N ARG A 49 1.28 16.81 26.39
CA ARG A 49 0.56 16.14 25.29
C ARG A 49 0.71 16.95 24.02
N ASP A 50 1.12 16.30 22.95
CA ASP A 50 1.12 16.90 21.62
C ASP A 50 -0.34 17.13 21.13
N ALA A 51 -0.55 18.19 20.36
CA ALA A 51 -1.83 18.47 19.70
C ALA A 51 -2.12 17.50 18.56
N VAL A 52 -1.08 16.89 17.97
CA VAL A 52 -1.17 15.91 16.87
C VAL A 52 -0.73 14.54 17.36
N ASP A 53 -1.64 13.58 17.37
CA ASP A 53 -1.31 12.20 17.69
C ASP A 53 -0.74 11.46 16.46
N LEU A 54 -0.14 10.27 16.70
CA LEU A 54 0.47 9.46 15.65
C LEU A 54 -0.52 9.10 14.52
N LYS A 55 -1.79 8.86 14.84
CA LYS A 55 -2.84 8.56 13.85
C LYS A 55 -3.04 9.70 12.87
N ARG A 56 -3.08 10.94 13.37
CA ARG A 56 -3.22 12.13 12.52
C ARG A 56 -2.01 12.37 11.66
N THR A 57 -0.82 12.12 12.20
CA THR A 57 0.42 12.16 11.42
C THR A 57 0.38 11.15 10.27
N MET A 58 0.00 9.90 10.54
CA MET A 58 -0.10 8.86 9.51
C MET A 58 -1.17 9.17 8.45
N ILE A 59 -2.32 9.71 8.84
CA ILE A 59 -3.36 10.15 7.89
C ILE A 59 -2.85 11.30 7.01
N THR A 60 -2.07 12.22 7.55
CA THR A 60 -1.47 13.31 6.74
C THR A 60 -0.55 12.76 5.66
N VAL A 61 0.25 11.72 5.98
CA VAL A 61 1.11 11.04 4.98
C VAL A 61 0.25 10.36 3.91
N ILE A 62 -0.85 9.70 4.29
CA ILE A 62 -1.78 9.08 3.33
C ILE A 62 -2.36 10.15 2.40
N ILE A 63 -2.82 11.29 2.93
CA ILE A 63 -3.34 12.40 2.12
C ILE A 63 -2.28 12.91 1.13
N ALA A 64 -1.02 12.99 1.56
CA ALA A 64 0.09 13.38 0.70
C ALA A 64 0.38 12.36 -0.42
N LEU A 65 0.05 11.08 -0.23
CA LEU A 65 0.19 10.03 -1.24
C LEU A 65 -0.98 9.97 -2.24
N LEU A 66 -2.16 10.50 -1.90
CA LEU A 66 -3.34 10.43 -2.78
C LEU A 66 -3.12 11.01 -4.17
N PRO A 67 -2.46 12.17 -4.36
CA PRO A 67 -2.19 12.68 -5.70
C PRO A 67 -1.39 11.70 -6.56
N ALA A 68 -0.35 11.07 -6.00
CA ALA A 68 0.45 10.06 -6.69
C ALA A 68 -0.37 8.80 -7.02
N LEU A 69 -1.24 8.37 -6.10
CA LEU A 69 -2.14 7.24 -6.31
C LEU A 69 -3.12 7.51 -7.46
N PHE A 70 -3.77 8.67 -7.48
CA PHE A 70 -4.73 9.03 -8.52
C PHE A 70 -4.06 9.19 -9.89
N PHE A 71 -2.88 9.82 -9.91
CA PHE A 71 -2.08 9.88 -11.13
C PHE A 71 -1.68 8.49 -11.62
N GLY A 72 -1.24 7.61 -10.72
CA GLY A 72 -0.90 6.23 -11.03
C GLY A 72 -2.08 5.45 -11.62
N MET A 73 -3.29 5.60 -11.06
CA MET A 73 -4.50 4.97 -11.61
C MET A 73 -4.79 5.46 -13.03
N TRP A 74 -4.70 6.77 -13.28
CA TRP A 74 -4.87 7.31 -14.62
C TRP A 74 -3.78 6.81 -15.58
N ASN A 75 -2.52 6.81 -15.15
CA ASN A 75 -1.38 6.37 -15.98
C ASN A 75 -1.48 4.90 -16.38
N ILE A 76 -1.93 4.02 -15.48
CA ILE A 76 -2.17 2.59 -15.78
C ILE A 76 -3.13 2.44 -16.95
N GLY A 77 -4.25 3.16 -16.95
CA GLY A 77 -5.21 3.11 -18.04
C GLY A 77 -4.68 3.75 -19.32
N GLN A 78 -3.98 4.88 -19.21
CA GLN A 78 -3.37 5.54 -20.35
C GLN A 78 -2.39 4.61 -21.07
N LEU A 79 -1.48 3.97 -20.35
CA LEU A 79 -0.51 3.05 -20.93
C LEU A 79 -1.20 1.85 -21.58
N HIS A 80 -2.23 1.28 -20.94
CA HIS A 80 -3.00 0.17 -21.49
C HIS A 80 -3.67 0.55 -22.82
N PHE A 81 -4.49 1.60 -22.85
CA PHE A 81 -5.20 2.02 -24.06
C PHE A 81 -4.26 2.48 -25.15
N SER A 82 -3.15 3.14 -24.82
CA SER A 82 -2.12 3.50 -25.80
C SER A 82 -1.46 2.28 -26.42
N ALA A 83 -1.22 1.21 -25.65
CA ALA A 83 -0.62 -0.03 -26.15
C ALA A 83 -1.52 -0.78 -27.15
N ILE A 84 -2.86 -0.77 -26.92
CA ILE A 84 -3.82 -1.39 -27.85
C ILE A 84 -4.24 -0.46 -29.01
N GLY A 85 -3.78 0.81 -29.00
CA GLY A 85 -4.09 1.78 -30.05
C GLY A 85 -5.54 2.31 -30.03
N GLU A 86 -6.24 2.16 -28.91
CA GLU A 86 -7.60 2.68 -28.75
C GLU A 86 -7.61 4.13 -28.31
N GLN A 87 -8.59 4.90 -28.82
CA GLN A 87 -8.85 6.25 -28.33
C GLN A 87 -9.60 6.16 -27.00
N PHE A 88 -9.19 6.92 -26.02
CA PHE A 88 -9.76 6.91 -24.68
C PHE A 88 -9.94 8.32 -24.12
N THR A 89 -10.87 8.46 -23.21
CA THR A 89 -11.07 9.66 -22.41
C THR A 89 -10.28 9.56 -21.09
N LEU A 90 -9.99 10.70 -20.47
CA LEU A 90 -9.33 10.76 -19.17
C LEU A 90 -10.06 9.90 -18.12
N MET A 91 -11.40 9.92 -18.13
CA MET A 91 -12.23 9.16 -17.19
C MET A 91 -12.14 7.66 -17.42
N GLU A 92 -12.12 7.18 -18.66
CA GLU A 92 -11.99 5.76 -18.99
C GLU A 92 -10.63 5.24 -18.54
N ALA A 93 -9.54 5.95 -18.82
CA ALA A 93 -8.21 5.60 -18.34
C ALA A 93 -8.16 5.53 -16.81
N PHE A 94 -8.71 6.53 -16.12
CA PHE A 94 -8.76 6.54 -14.67
C PHE A 94 -9.56 5.37 -14.10
N MET A 95 -10.74 5.09 -14.64
CA MET A 95 -11.59 3.99 -14.16
C MET A 95 -10.97 2.62 -14.40
N PHE A 96 -10.29 2.43 -15.53
CA PHE A 96 -9.54 1.19 -15.78
C PHE A 96 -8.48 0.96 -14.69
N GLY A 97 -7.61 1.95 -14.44
CA GLY A 97 -6.58 1.84 -13.41
C GLY A 97 -7.15 1.74 -11.99
N PHE A 98 -8.26 2.41 -11.70
CA PHE A 98 -8.97 2.27 -10.43
C PHE A 98 -9.38 0.82 -10.17
N TRP A 99 -10.02 0.15 -11.14
CA TRP A 99 -10.44 -1.24 -10.99
C TRP A 99 -9.27 -2.23 -10.88
N LYS A 100 -8.12 -1.90 -11.47
CA LYS A 100 -6.89 -2.70 -11.31
C LYS A 100 -6.24 -2.50 -9.93
N MET A 101 -6.15 -1.27 -9.44
CA MET A 101 -5.52 -0.95 -8.17
C MET A 101 -6.38 -1.29 -6.95
N LEU A 102 -7.70 -1.17 -7.05
CA LEU A 102 -8.61 -1.38 -5.93
C LEU A 102 -8.46 -2.76 -5.26
N PRO A 103 -8.47 -3.90 -5.98
CA PRO A 103 -8.28 -5.21 -5.34
C PRO A 103 -6.92 -5.36 -4.67
N MET A 104 -5.86 -4.79 -5.25
CA MET A 104 -4.53 -4.80 -4.63
C MET A 104 -4.52 -4.03 -3.30
N ILE A 105 -5.15 -2.87 -3.24
CA ILE A 105 -5.31 -2.07 -2.02
C ILE A 105 -6.10 -2.86 -0.98
N LEU A 106 -7.22 -3.47 -1.35
CA LEU A 106 -8.05 -4.26 -0.44
C LEU A 106 -7.29 -5.46 0.13
N VAL A 107 -6.54 -6.18 -0.69
CA VAL A 107 -5.72 -7.31 -0.25
C VAL A 107 -4.60 -6.84 0.68
N SER A 108 -3.88 -5.78 0.31
CA SER A 108 -2.81 -5.22 1.14
C SER A 108 -3.31 -4.84 2.53
N TYR A 109 -4.38 -4.05 2.62
CA TYR A 109 -4.95 -3.67 3.91
C TYR A 109 -5.58 -4.85 4.65
N GLY A 110 -6.33 -5.70 3.97
CA GLY A 110 -7.02 -6.83 4.59
C GLY A 110 -6.05 -7.82 5.24
N VAL A 111 -5.04 -8.22 4.50
CA VAL A 111 -4.01 -9.18 4.98
C VAL A 111 -3.13 -8.53 6.05
N GLY A 112 -2.60 -7.34 5.78
CA GLY A 112 -1.64 -6.73 6.67
C GLY A 112 -2.23 -6.25 8.00
N LEU A 113 -3.38 -5.58 7.98
CA LEU A 113 -4.09 -5.22 9.22
C LEU A 113 -4.56 -6.48 9.97
N GLY A 114 -4.98 -7.53 9.25
CA GLY A 114 -5.34 -8.80 9.86
C GLY A 114 -4.20 -9.39 10.68
N ILE A 115 -2.99 -9.37 10.14
CA ILE A 115 -1.77 -9.84 10.84
C ILE A 115 -1.47 -8.93 12.04
N GLU A 116 -1.48 -7.61 11.86
CA GLU A 116 -1.20 -6.68 12.96
C GLU A 116 -2.21 -6.81 14.10
N PHE A 117 -3.48 -6.97 13.80
CA PHE A 117 -4.50 -7.21 14.82
C PHE A 117 -4.25 -8.55 15.53
N ALA A 118 -3.90 -9.61 14.80
CA ALA A 118 -3.58 -10.89 15.41
C ALA A 118 -2.39 -10.80 16.38
N PHE A 119 -1.32 -10.10 15.99
CA PHE A 119 -0.15 -9.86 16.87
C PHE A 119 -0.50 -8.96 18.05
N ALA A 120 -1.26 -7.87 17.84
CA ALA A 120 -1.68 -6.98 18.92
C ALA A 120 -2.53 -7.69 19.95
N ILE A 121 -3.48 -8.53 19.51
CA ILE A 121 -4.32 -9.35 20.40
C ILE A 121 -3.47 -10.38 21.16
N SER A 122 -2.56 -11.07 20.47
CA SER A 122 -1.69 -12.09 21.07
C SER A 122 -0.74 -11.51 22.11
N ARG A 123 -0.17 -10.34 21.85
CA ARG A 123 0.78 -9.67 22.75
C ARG A 123 0.13 -8.75 23.77
N GLY A 124 -1.18 -8.46 23.64
CA GLY A 124 -1.92 -7.59 24.55
C GLY A 124 -1.52 -6.11 24.50
N HIS A 125 -0.97 -5.64 23.38
CA HIS A 125 -0.63 -4.23 23.18
C HIS A 125 -1.59 -3.54 22.21
N GLN A 126 -1.55 -2.20 22.17
CA GLN A 126 -2.34 -1.42 21.22
C GLN A 126 -1.86 -1.64 19.78
N VAL A 127 -2.78 -1.58 18.82
CA VAL A 127 -2.46 -1.65 17.39
C VAL A 127 -1.79 -0.34 16.97
N ASN A 128 -0.66 -0.46 16.29
CA ASN A 128 0.10 0.67 15.77
C ASN A 128 -0.39 1.09 14.38
N GLU A 129 -0.56 2.38 14.17
CA GLU A 129 -1.11 2.92 12.93
C GLU A 129 -0.14 3.00 11.75
N GLY A 130 1.12 2.63 11.95
CA GLY A 130 2.16 2.67 10.90
C GLY A 130 1.82 1.86 9.66
N TYR A 131 0.99 0.82 9.80
CA TYR A 131 0.59 0.00 8.66
C TYR A 131 -0.36 0.73 7.69
N LEU A 132 -1.07 1.76 8.13
CA LEU A 132 -1.95 2.52 7.25
C LEU A 132 -1.18 3.12 6.05
N VAL A 133 0.02 3.61 6.28
CA VAL A 133 0.91 4.10 5.21
C VAL A 133 1.49 2.94 4.41
N THR A 134 2.00 1.91 5.07
CA THR A 134 2.59 0.73 4.42
C THR A 134 1.59 0.02 3.52
N GLY A 135 0.35 -0.14 3.98
CA GLY A 135 -0.73 -0.79 3.23
C GLY A 135 -1.10 -0.08 1.94
N LEU A 136 -0.92 1.25 1.86
CA LEU A 136 -1.10 2.02 0.64
C LEU A 136 0.13 1.97 -0.26
N LEU A 137 1.33 2.04 0.32
CA LEU A 137 2.58 2.01 -0.43
C LEU A 137 2.82 0.70 -1.15
N ILE A 138 2.46 -0.45 -0.56
CA ILE A 138 2.68 -1.77 -1.16
C ILE A 138 2.07 -1.85 -2.57
N PRO A 139 0.77 -1.61 -2.80
CA PRO A 139 0.19 -1.64 -4.13
C PRO A 139 0.83 -0.63 -5.10
N MET A 140 1.24 0.53 -4.60
CA MET A 140 1.83 1.60 -5.43
C MET A 140 3.24 1.27 -5.95
N VAL A 141 3.94 0.32 -5.34
CA VAL A 141 5.30 -0.10 -5.76
C VAL A 141 5.32 -1.46 -6.44
N MET A 142 4.17 -2.10 -6.64
CA MET A 142 4.05 -3.40 -7.30
C MET A 142 3.63 -3.23 -8.77
N PRO A 143 4.03 -4.16 -9.66
CA PRO A 143 3.45 -4.25 -10.99
C PRO A 143 1.95 -4.49 -10.95
N VAL A 144 1.23 -3.96 -11.96
CA VAL A 144 -0.24 -3.86 -11.94
C VAL A 144 -0.93 -5.23 -12.00
N ASP A 145 -0.38 -6.18 -12.76
CA ASP A 145 -0.99 -7.49 -13.01
C ASP A 145 -0.42 -8.61 -12.12
N VAL A 146 0.25 -8.24 -11.00
CA VAL A 146 0.69 -9.24 -10.01
C VAL A 146 -0.52 -9.97 -9.43
N PRO A 147 -0.52 -11.32 -9.45
CA PRO A 147 -1.59 -12.11 -8.85
C PRO A 147 -1.82 -11.75 -7.38
N LEU A 148 -3.08 -11.55 -6.99
CA LEU A 148 -3.44 -11.10 -5.63
C LEU A 148 -2.93 -12.03 -4.52
N TRP A 149 -2.84 -13.34 -4.80
CA TRP A 149 -2.29 -14.29 -3.83
C TRP A 149 -0.78 -14.08 -3.60
N MET A 150 0.00 -13.74 -4.66
CA MET A 150 1.42 -13.42 -4.52
C MET A 150 1.59 -12.13 -3.70
N LEU A 151 0.76 -11.12 -3.98
CA LEU A 151 0.71 -9.90 -3.17
C LEU A 151 0.40 -10.22 -1.70
N ALA A 152 -0.60 -11.07 -1.43
CA ALA A 152 -0.95 -11.48 -0.07
C ALA A 152 0.23 -12.15 0.65
N VAL A 153 0.91 -13.11 -0.01
CA VAL A 153 2.08 -13.79 0.55
C VAL A 153 3.22 -12.82 0.83
N SER A 154 3.47 -11.86 -0.06
CA SER A 154 4.51 -10.84 0.15
C SER A 154 4.19 -9.92 1.33
N VAL A 155 2.92 -9.55 1.51
CA VAL A 155 2.46 -8.78 2.66
C VAL A 155 2.66 -9.57 3.95
N VAL A 156 2.28 -10.86 3.97
CA VAL A 156 2.51 -11.76 5.12
C VAL A 156 3.98 -11.77 5.49
N PHE A 157 4.86 -12.03 4.51
CA PHE A 157 6.32 -12.05 4.73
C PHE A 157 6.82 -10.71 5.27
N ALA A 158 6.46 -9.61 4.63
CA ALA A 158 6.94 -8.29 4.99
C ALA A 158 6.47 -7.82 6.38
N VAL A 159 5.21 -8.11 6.73
CA VAL A 159 4.68 -7.72 8.04
C VAL A 159 5.25 -8.60 9.13
N ILE A 160 5.27 -9.91 8.95
CA ILE A 160 5.80 -10.81 10.00
C ILE A 160 7.30 -10.66 10.13
N ILE A 161 8.06 -10.90 9.05
CA ILE A 161 9.53 -10.95 9.10
C ILE A 161 10.14 -9.53 9.10
N GLY A 162 9.59 -8.61 8.31
CA GLY A 162 10.14 -7.24 8.20
C GLY A 162 9.76 -6.31 9.36
N LYS A 163 8.69 -6.64 10.11
CA LYS A 163 8.17 -5.73 11.14
C LYS A 163 7.92 -6.41 12.49
N GLU A 164 7.04 -7.41 12.56
CA GLU A 164 6.55 -7.95 13.83
C GLU A 164 7.63 -8.74 14.60
N VAL A 165 8.52 -9.44 13.90
CA VAL A 165 9.66 -10.15 14.52
C VAL A 165 10.58 -9.20 15.28
N PHE A 166 10.73 -7.96 14.83
CA PHE A 166 11.56 -6.94 15.49
C PHE A 166 10.84 -6.18 16.61
N GLY A 167 9.53 -6.39 16.81
CA GLY A 167 8.76 -5.72 17.86
C GLY A 167 7.66 -4.77 17.34
N GLY A 168 7.44 -4.69 16.06
CA GLY A 168 6.39 -3.88 15.43
C GLY A 168 6.85 -2.47 15.01
N THR A 169 5.90 -1.55 14.90
CA THR A 169 6.16 -0.19 14.41
C THR A 169 7.16 0.56 15.28
N GLY A 170 8.17 1.12 14.66
CA GLY A 170 9.25 1.87 15.33
C GLY A 170 10.46 1.01 15.74
N MET A 171 10.30 -0.32 15.77
CA MET A 171 11.40 -1.27 16.05
C MET A 171 11.86 -2.02 14.79
N ASN A 172 11.13 -1.88 13.70
CA ASN A 172 11.46 -2.53 12.44
C ASN A 172 12.72 -1.92 11.81
N ILE A 173 13.65 -2.79 11.42
CA ILE A 173 14.93 -2.39 10.77
C ILE A 173 14.68 -2.16 9.27
N LEU A 174 13.76 -2.92 8.67
CA LEU A 174 13.43 -2.87 7.25
C LEU A 174 12.13 -2.10 7.01
N ASN A 175 12.04 -1.43 5.86
CA ASN A 175 10.78 -0.86 5.41
C ASN A 175 9.88 -2.00 4.90
N PRO A 176 8.69 -2.25 5.50
CA PRO A 176 7.86 -3.40 5.12
C PRO A 176 7.37 -3.34 3.66
N ALA A 177 7.10 -2.16 3.10
CA ALA A 177 6.66 -2.06 1.70
C ALA A 177 7.78 -2.47 0.74
N LEU A 178 9.00 -2.01 0.99
CA LEU A 178 10.17 -2.41 0.19
C LEU A 178 10.54 -3.88 0.41
N THR A 179 10.35 -4.39 1.62
CA THR A 179 10.56 -5.82 1.93
C THR A 179 9.58 -6.71 1.16
N ALA A 180 8.31 -6.31 1.05
CA ALA A 180 7.33 -7.03 0.24
C ALA A 180 7.73 -7.06 -1.23
N ARG A 181 8.17 -5.91 -1.78
CA ARG A 181 8.66 -5.82 -3.15
C ARG A 181 9.91 -6.67 -3.38
N ALA A 182 10.89 -6.59 -2.49
CA ALA A 182 12.11 -7.38 -2.58
C ALA A 182 11.82 -8.90 -2.53
N PHE A 183 10.93 -9.32 -1.63
CA PHE A 183 10.50 -10.71 -1.55
C PHE A 183 9.93 -11.20 -2.89
N LEU A 184 9.01 -10.47 -3.50
CA LEU A 184 8.45 -10.85 -4.80
C LEU A 184 9.50 -10.82 -5.91
N PHE A 185 10.38 -9.84 -5.91
CA PHE A 185 11.43 -9.73 -6.91
C PHE A 185 12.36 -10.95 -6.92
N PHE A 186 12.70 -11.49 -5.76
CA PHE A 186 13.53 -12.67 -5.66
C PHE A 186 12.75 -13.98 -5.82
N ALA A 187 11.52 -14.05 -5.31
CA ALA A 187 10.71 -15.27 -5.35
C ALA A 187 10.02 -15.48 -6.71
N TYR A 188 9.61 -14.40 -7.37
CA TYR A 188 8.81 -14.43 -8.60
C TYR A 188 9.30 -13.37 -9.60
N PRO A 189 10.55 -13.48 -10.09
CA PRO A 189 11.18 -12.44 -10.92
C PRO A 189 10.42 -12.16 -12.22
N SER A 190 9.78 -13.15 -12.83
CA SER A 190 9.00 -12.99 -14.05
C SER A 190 7.77 -12.08 -13.90
N TRP A 191 7.26 -11.90 -12.68
CA TRP A 191 6.15 -11.00 -12.37
C TRP A 191 6.60 -9.62 -11.91
N MET A 192 7.88 -9.44 -11.66
CA MET A 192 8.44 -8.22 -11.06
C MET A 192 9.38 -7.46 -11.97
N SER A 193 9.86 -8.09 -13.03
CA SER A 193 10.81 -7.52 -13.99
C SER A 193 10.53 -8.00 -15.40
N GLY A 194 10.99 -7.25 -16.38
CA GLY A 194 10.80 -7.51 -17.79
C GLY A 194 9.97 -6.43 -18.47
N ASP A 195 9.75 -6.61 -19.75
CA ASP A 195 9.08 -5.65 -20.64
C ASP A 195 7.54 -5.72 -20.57
N GLN A 196 6.98 -6.78 -19.99
CA GLN A 196 5.53 -6.99 -19.94
C GLN A 196 4.87 -6.65 -18.60
N VAL A 197 5.64 -6.31 -17.57
CA VAL A 197 5.10 -6.18 -16.21
C VAL A 197 4.53 -4.80 -15.87
N TRP A 198 4.87 -3.76 -16.65
CA TRP A 198 4.50 -2.38 -16.34
C TRP A 198 3.24 -1.88 -17.05
N ILE A 199 2.83 -2.55 -18.13
CA ILE A 199 1.60 -2.26 -18.87
C ILE A 199 0.61 -3.39 -18.63
N SER A 200 -0.56 -3.04 -18.11
CA SER A 200 -1.61 -4.03 -17.82
C SER A 200 -2.12 -4.68 -19.10
N GLY A 201 -2.21 -6.02 -19.09
CA GLY A 201 -2.74 -6.81 -20.21
C GLY A 201 -1.79 -6.94 -21.40
N LEU A 202 -0.53 -6.50 -21.29
CA LEU A 202 0.42 -6.54 -22.41
C LEU A 202 0.72 -7.96 -22.87
N SER A 203 0.67 -8.95 -21.97
CA SER A 203 0.86 -10.36 -22.29
C SER A 203 -0.20 -10.94 -23.25
N GLU A 204 -1.32 -10.24 -23.42
CA GLU A 204 -2.41 -10.63 -24.33
C GLU A 204 -2.34 -9.90 -25.69
N ILE A 205 -1.37 -9.01 -25.87
CA ILE A 205 -1.22 -8.17 -27.06
C ILE A 205 0.06 -8.57 -27.81
N ASP A 206 -0.11 -9.07 -29.02
CA ASP A 206 1.02 -9.42 -29.88
C ASP A 206 1.69 -8.19 -30.50
N GLY A 207 3.02 -8.18 -30.50
CA GLY A 207 3.81 -7.18 -31.21
C GLY A 207 4.03 -5.85 -30.49
N VAL A 208 3.65 -5.74 -29.22
CA VAL A 208 3.90 -4.55 -28.39
C VAL A 208 4.85 -4.93 -27.24
N SER A 209 5.89 -4.13 -27.05
CA SER A 209 6.82 -4.23 -25.92
C SER A 209 6.63 -3.04 -24.97
N GLY A 210 6.51 -3.33 -23.68
CA GLY A 210 6.49 -2.32 -22.62
C GLY A 210 7.83 -2.17 -21.92
N ALA A 211 8.91 -2.43 -22.64
CA ALA A 211 10.26 -2.32 -22.12
C ALA A 211 10.53 -0.91 -21.58
N THR A 212 11.23 -0.83 -20.45
CA THR A 212 11.73 0.44 -19.96
C THR A 212 12.86 0.94 -20.86
N PRO A 213 13.10 2.28 -20.98
CA PRO A 213 14.23 2.79 -21.75
C PRO A 213 15.57 2.15 -21.37
N LEU A 214 15.75 1.82 -20.10
CA LEU A 214 16.96 1.15 -19.62
C LEU A 214 17.05 -0.31 -20.11
N ALA A 215 15.93 -1.03 -20.18
CA ALA A 215 15.89 -2.40 -20.67
C ALA A 215 16.17 -2.46 -22.17
N ASP A 216 15.62 -1.55 -22.94
CA ASP A 216 15.90 -1.41 -24.37
C ASP A 216 17.38 -1.10 -24.63
N LEU A 217 17.95 -0.11 -23.92
CA LEU A 217 19.37 0.21 -24.02
C LEU A 217 20.29 -0.96 -23.63
N ALA A 218 19.85 -1.81 -22.69
CA ALA A 218 20.62 -2.99 -22.30
C ALA A 218 20.54 -4.13 -23.31
N SER A 219 19.50 -4.20 -24.14
CA SER A 219 19.31 -5.22 -25.16
C SER A 219 19.96 -4.87 -26.51
N GLU A 220 20.19 -3.60 -26.77
CA GLU A 220 20.79 -3.14 -28.04
C GLU A 220 22.31 -2.91 -27.91
N THR A 221 23.06 -3.48 -28.85
CA THR A 221 24.53 -3.31 -28.94
C THR A 221 24.96 -1.94 -29.46
N ASN A 222 24.04 -1.09 -29.95
CA ASN A 222 24.31 0.23 -30.49
C ASN A 222 23.56 1.32 -29.73
N ILE A 223 24.27 1.96 -28.80
CA ILE A 223 23.82 3.14 -28.04
C ILE A 223 23.48 4.36 -28.92
N LEU A 224 23.81 4.38 -30.21
CA LEU A 224 23.65 5.51 -31.08
C LEU A 224 22.31 5.59 -31.83
N GLU A 225 21.46 4.57 -31.76
CA GLU A 225 20.12 4.60 -32.36
C GLU A 225 19.03 5.07 -31.41
N LEU A 226 19.28 6.12 -30.62
CA LEU A 226 18.29 6.85 -29.83
C LEU A 226 17.12 7.42 -30.66
N GLU A 227 17.27 7.46 -32.01
CA GLU A 227 16.20 7.87 -32.94
C GLU A 227 14.98 6.92 -32.92
N ARG A 228 15.09 5.75 -32.31
CA ARG A 228 14.00 4.78 -32.18
C ARG A 228 13.00 5.15 -31.08
N TYR A 229 13.41 6.00 -30.16
CA TYR A 229 12.52 6.48 -29.08
C TYR A 229 11.84 7.76 -29.52
N SER A 230 10.52 7.80 -29.39
CA SER A 230 9.73 9.02 -29.54
C SER A 230 10.00 10.05 -28.43
N TYR A 231 10.93 9.75 -27.52
CA TYR A 231 11.27 10.59 -26.37
C TYR A 231 12.71 11.09 -26.46
N SER A 232 12.91 12.37 -26.19
CA SER A 232 14.25 12.95 -26.07
C SER A 232 14.90 12.52 -24.73
N ILE A 233 16.23 12.68 -24.62
CA ILE A 233 16.95 12.44 -23.37
C ILE A 233 16.39 13.32 -22.24
N SER A 234 15.97 14.54 -22.55
CA SER A 234 15.33 15.44 -21.59
C SER A 234 13.99 14.91 -21.10
N ASP A 235 13.18 14.32 -21.98
CA ASP A 235 11.91 13.73 -21.60
C ASP A 235 12.11 12.51 -20.67
N MET A 236 13.14 11.70 -20.94
CA MET A 236 13.50 10.57 -20.07
C MET A 236 14.03 11.01 -18.68
N LEU A 237 14.64 12.21 -18.60
CA LEU A 237 15.19 12.73 -17.35
C LEU A 237 14.13 13.41 -16.47
N PHE A 238 13.18 14.09 -17.09
CA PHE A 238 12.18 14.89 -16.37
C PHE A 238 10.79 14.22 -16.28
N GLY A 239 10.52 13.15 -17.01
CA GLY A 239 9.28 12.38 -16.99
C GLY A 239 8.24 12.84 -17.98
#